data_609f290cece8856694babb1071709152
#
_entry.id   609f290cece8856694babb1071709152
#
_cell.length_a   1.000
_cell.length_b   1.000
_cell.length_c   1.000
_cell.angle_alpha   90.00
_cell.angle_beta   90.00
_cell.angle_gamma   90.00
#
_symmetry.space_group_name_H-M   'P 1'
#
loop_
_entity.id
_entity.type
_entity.pdbx_description
1 polymer ?
#
loop_
_entity_poly.entity_id
_entity_poly.type
_entity_poly.pdbx_seq_one_letter_code
_entity_poly.pdbx_strand_id
1 'polypeptide(L)'
;MQPNRLLVITGVQNDFFRLPFGNTRMSPILPKIADYVQNWDGDIIVVKETRLTEDQIKDGLACIPDTKPWDQMREYIYTGFAEHCIKWSEGWEIVPELLPALQKKNEKSCRFRTVEAYGQTWHDWANNVMTYSDIVIAGTKIEDQIVSTVFAIRAIRPEVPIKVPIALCAGDHEVTVR
;
A
#
# COMPACT_ATOMS: atom_id res chain seq x y z
N MET A 1 20.68 -3.74 -20.76
CA MET A 1 20.34 -3.58 -19.33
C MET A 1 18.96 -4.18 -19.15
N GLN A 2 18.77 -5.07 -18.19
CA GLN A 2 17.44 -5.51 -17.81
C GLN A 2 16.66 -4.29 -17.29
N PRO A 3 15.36 -4.17 -17.61
CA PRO A 3 14.55 -3.07 -17.12
C PRO A 3 14.55 -3.09 -15.58
N ASN A 4 14.76 -1.93 -14.97
CA ASN A 4 14.66 -1.79 -13.52
C ASN A 4 13.17 -1.84 -13.15
N ARG A 5 12.69 -2.97 -12.66
CA ARG A 5 11.28 -3.30 -12.45
C ARG A 5 10.89 -3.15 -11.00
N LEU A 6 9.70 -2.65 -10.77
CA LEU A 6 9.12 -2.50 -9.45
C LEU A 6 7.73 -3.15 -9.37
N LEU A 7 7.51 -3.94 -8.34
CA LEU A 7 6.19 -4.36 -7.90
C LEU A 7 5.79 -3.52 -6.69
N VAL A 8 4.70 -2.79 -6.81
CA VAL A 8 4.07 -2.07 -5.70
C VAL A 8 2.86 -2.87 -5.23
N ILE A 9 2.85 -3.25 -3.97
CA ILE A 9 1.73 -3.97 -3.35
C ILE A 9 1.10 -3.04 -2.32
N THR A 10 -0.18 -2.79 -2.43
CA THR A 10 -0.91 -1.89 -1.53
C THR A 10 -2.10 -2.57 -0.86
N GLY A 11 -2.49 -2.13 0.33
CA GLY A 11 -3.66 -2.61 1.04
C GLY A 11 -3.63 -4.07 1.46
N VAL A 12 -2.45 -4.64 1.69
CA VAL A 12 -2.28 -6.04 2.13
C VAL A 12 -2.05 -6.15 3.63
N GLN A 13 -2.76 -5.33 4.40
CA GLN A 13 -2.72 -5.28 5.86
C GLN A 13 -3.92 -6.04 6.46
N ASN A 14 -3.78 -6.52 7.69
CA ASN A 14 -4.81 -7.36 8.33
C ASN A 14 -6.19 -6.70 8.36
N ASP A 15 -6.28 -5.39 8.63
CA ASP A 15 -7.55 -4.69 8.72
C ASP A 15 -8.33 -4.65 7.40
N PHE A 16 -7.69 -4.88 6.25
CA PHE A 16 -8.40 -4.97 4.97
C PHE A 16 -9.01 -6.34 4.70
N PHE A 17 -8.58 -7.38 5.41
CA PHE A 17 -9.03 -8.76 5.18
C PHE A 17 -9.78 -9.37 6.34
N ARG A 18 -9.75 -8.74 7.53
CA ARG A 18 -10.35 -9.24 8.76
C ARG A 18 -11.47 -8.32 9.27
N LEU A 19 -12.50 -8.93 9.84
CA LEU A 19 -13.54 -8.20 10.54
C LEU A 19 -12.96 -7.52 11.81
N PRO A 20 -13.49 -6.37 12.23
CA PRO A 20 -14.74 -5.74 11.75
C PRO A 20 -14.56 -4.82 10.53
N PHE A 21 -13.37 -4.44 10.12
CA PHE A 21 -13.13 -3.39 9.13
C PHE A 21 -12.94 -3.95 7.71
N GLY A 22 -12.42 -5.16 7.62
CA GLY A 22 -12.02 -5.76 6.35
C GLY A 22 -13.13 -6.50 5.63
N ASN A 23 -12.88 -6.76 4.36
CA ASN A 23 -13.73 -7.56 3.49
C ASN A 23 -13.06 -8.91 3.20
N THR A 24 -13.55 -9.96 3.87
CA THR A 24 -12.99 -11.31 3.71
C THR A 24 -13.12 -11.87 2.29
N ARG A 25 -14.02 -11.31 1.45
CA ARG A 25 -14.16 -11.70 0.04
C ARG A 25 -12.93 -11.32 -0.79
N MET A 26 -12.09 -10.42 -0.31
CA MET A 26 -10.83 -10.06 -0.97
C MET A 26 -9.72 -11.09 -0.77
N SER A 27 -9.81 -11.94 0.25
CA SER A 27 -8.75 -12.92 0.60
C SER A 27 -8.29 -13.86 -0.54
N PRO A 28 -9.14 -14.24 -1.52
CA PRO A 28 -8.70 -15.10 -2.63
C PRO A 28 -7.58 -14.52 -3.51
N ILE A 29 -7.27 -13.22 -3.43
CA ILE A 29 -6.12 -12.64 -4.16
C ILE A 29 -4.79 -12.93 -3.47
N LEU A 30 -4.77 -13.18 -2.16
CA LEU A 30 -3.53 -13.31 -1.37
C LEU A 30 -2.62 -14.42 -1.90
N PRO A 31 -3.10 -15.67 -2.14
CA PRO A 31 -2.24 -16.71 -2.72
C PRO A 31 -1.76 -16.36 -4.12
N LYS A 32 -2.54 -15.63 -4.92
CA LYS A 32 -2.13 -15.19 -6.26
C LYS A 32 -1.02 -14.14 -6.18
N ILE A 33 -1.12 -13.18 -5.24
CA ILE A 33 -0.07 -12.21 -4.99
C ILE A 33 1.19 -12.90 -4.48
N ALA A 34 1.07 -13.85 -3.55
CA ALA A 34 2.20 -14.61 -3.03
C ALA A 34 2.95 -15.37 -4.14
N ASP A 35 2.23 -16.05 -5.02
CA ASP A 35 2.81 -16.73 -6.18
C ASP A 35 3.48 -15.73 -7.14
N TYR A 36 2.82 -14.61 -7.43
CA TYR A 36 3.39 -13.57 -8.27
C TYR A 36 4.67 -12.99 -7.68
N VAL A 37 4.70 -12.72 -6.37
CA VAL A 37 5.89 -12.28 -5.64
C VAL A 37 7.02 -13.29 -5.78
N GLN A 38 6.76 -14.60 -5.61
CA GLN A 38 7.79 -15.64 -5.74
C GLN A 38 8.46 -15.64 -7.12
N ASN A 39 7.70 -15.36 -8.17
CA ASN A 39 8.16 -15.37 -9.57
C ASN A 39 8.62 -13.98 -10.07
N TRP A 40 8.47 -12.94 -9.27
CA TRP A 40 8.89 -11.58 -9.64
C TRP A 40 10.42 -11.44 -9.64
N ASP A 41 10.99 -10.77 -10.63
CA ASP A 41 12.42 -10.55 -10.82
C ASP A 41 12.84 -9.06 -10.70
N GLY A 42 12.20 -8.31 -9.85
CA GLY A 42 12.47 -6.90 -9.59
C GLY A 42 12.34 -6.54 -8.12
N ASP A 43 12.51 -5.27 -7.82
CA ASP A 43 12.31 -4.76 -6.47
C ASP A 43 10.83 -4.78 -6.08
N ILE A 44 10.55 -4.80 -4.78
CA ILE A 44 9.18 -4.83 -4.22
C ILE A 44 9.04 -3.74 -3.18
N ILE A 45 7.97 -2.96 -3.29
CA ILE A 45 7.52 -2.02 -2.27
C ILE A 45 6.14 -2.46 -1.80
N VAL A 46 5.98 -2.66 -0.50
CA VAL A 46 4.65 -2.79 0.13
C VAL A 46 4.29 -1.46 0.76
N VAL A 47 3.21 -0.87 0.28
CA VAL A 47 2.67 0.39 0.81
C VAL A 47 1.69 0.05 1.92
N LYS A 48 2.00 0.47 3.14
CA LYS A 48 1.14 0.32 4.32
C LYS A 48 0.36 1.61 4.54
N GLU A 49 -0.95 1.55 4.46
CA GLU A 49 -1.76 2.64 5.00
C GLU A 49 -1.47 2.76 6.49
N THR A 50 -1.20 3.98 6.93
CA THR A 50 -0.82 4.23 8.32
C THR A 50 -1.69 5.33 8.89
N ARG A 51 -2.36 5.02 9.98
CA ARG A 51 -3.14 5.97 10.78
C ARG A 51 -2.54 6.09 12.16
N LEU A 52 -2.74 7.23 12.77
CA LEU A 52 -2.25 7.53 14.11
C LEU A 52 -3.42 7.85 15.02
N THR A 53 -3.34 7.42 16.27
CA THR A 53 -4.24 7.90 17.33
C THR A 53 -3.92 9.35 17.70
N GLU A 54 -4.86 10.03 18.35
CA GLU A 54 -4.60 11.39 18.88
C GLU A 54 -3.37 11.43 19.81
N ASP A 55 -3.18 10.41 20.62
CA ASP A 55 -2.05 10.35 21.56
C ASP A 55 -0.72 10.14 20.80
N GLN A 56 -0.71 9.26 19.80
CA GLN A 56 0.48 9.07 18.94
C GLN A 56 0.89 10.36 18.24
N ILE A 57 -0.08 11.17 17.83
CA ILE A 57 0.20 12.45 17.17
C ILE A 57 0.74 13.47 18.18
N LYS A 58 0.15 13.55 19.37
CA LYS A 58 0.63 14.42 20.46
C LYS A 58 2.05 14.05 20.90
N ASP A 59 2.39 12.77 20.86
CA ASP A 59 3.73 12.25 21.16
C ASP A 59 4.76 12.50 20.04
N GLY A 60 4.39 13.21 18.99
CA GLY A 60 5.30 13.62 17.93
C GLY A 60 5.60 12.55 16.89
N LEU A 61 4.81 11.47 16.83
CA LEU A 61 5.01 10.39 15.85
C LEU A 61 4.65 10.80 14.39
N ALA A 62 3.90 11.87 14.23
CA ALA A 62 3.63 12.43 12.92
C ALA A 62 4.71 13.46 12.58
N CYS A 63 5.47 13.23 11.52
CA CYS A 63 6.24 14.29 10.85
C CYS A 63 5.28 15.24 10.13
N ILE A 64 4.44 15.93 10.90
CA ILE A 64 3.53 16.93 10.35
C ILE A 64 4.23 18.27 10.48
N PRO A 65 4.35 19.05 9.40
CA PRO A 65 4.94 20.38 9.49
C PRO A 65 4.21 21.22 10.54
N ASP A 66 4.94 21.87 11.44
CA ASP A 66 4.47 22.73 12.54
C ASP A 66 3.55 23.91 12.12
N THR A 67 3.13 23.95 10.86
CA THR A 67 2.48 25.09 10.24
C THR A 67 0.95 25.07 10.33
N LYS A 68 0.34 23.97 10.80
CA LYS A 68 -1.13 23.92 10.89
C LYS A 68 -1.60 23.70 12.32
N PRO A 69 -2.63 24.45 12.77
CA PRO A 69 -3.28 24.18 14.06
C PRO A 69 -3.83 22.76 14.11
N TRP A 70 -3.76 22.14 15.30
CA TRP A 70 -4.22 20.77 15.56
C TRP A 70 -5.60 20.43 14.97
N ASP A 71 -6.57 21.34 15.11
CA ASP A 71 -7.94 21.13 14.61
C ASP A 71 -8.00 20.94 13.08
N GLN A 72 -7.10 21.61 12.34
CA GLN A 72 -7.01 21.43 10.89
C GLN A 72 -6.29 20.14 10.51
N MET A 73 -5.42 19.62 11.38
CA MET A 73 -4.72 18.35 11.17
C MET A 73 -5.61 17.16 11.48
N ARG A 74 -6.54 17.31 12.42
CA ARG A 74 -7.55 16.29 12.74
C ARG A 74 -8.39 15.94 11.52
N GLU A 75 -8.79 16.90 10.71
CA GLU A 75 -9.49 16.66 9.44
C GLU A 75 -8.64 15.89 8.42
N TYR A 76 -7.31 16.08 8.43
CA TYR A 76 -6.41 15.40 7.51
C TYR A 76 -6.14 13.93 7.89
N ILE A 77 -6.16 13.60 9.16
CA ILE A 77 -5.82 12.28 9.68
C ILE A 77 -7.06 11.46 9.99
N TYR A 78 -8.15 12.15 10.38
CA TYR A 78 -9.44 11.57 10.74
C TYR A 78 -10.51 11.92 9.70
N THR A 79 -10.47 11.32 8.55
CA THR A 79 -11.57 11.40 7.59
C THR A 79 -12.67 10.40 7.94
N GLY A 80 -13.41 10.57 9.04
CA GLY A 80 -14.71 9.94 9.31
C GLY A 80 -14.84 8.42 9.16
N PHE A 81 -13.78 7.70 8.89
CA PHE A 81 -13.74 6.26 8.77
C PHE A 81 -13.38 5.60 10.11
N ALA A 82 -13.89 4.39 10.32
CA ALA A 82 -13.55 3.59 11.48
C ALA A 82 -12.02 3.50 11.68
N GLU A 83 -11.59 3.46 12.94
CA GLU A 83 -10.18 3.31 13.30
C GLU A 83 -9.62 2.00 12.76
N HIS A 84 -8.88 2.04 11.67
CA HIS A 84 -8.20 0.89 11.07
C HIS A 84 -6.77 1.26 10.66
N CYS A 85 -5.92 0.28 10.49
CA CYS A 85 -4.51 0.45 10.15
C CYS A 85 -3.77 1.42 11.09
N ILE A 86 -4.15 1.40 12.38
CA ILE A 86 -3.46 2.19 13.41
C ILE A 86 -2.03 1.68 13.57
N LYS A 87 -1.07 2.58 13.46
CA LYS A 87 0.35 2.24 13.56
C LYS A 87 0.66 1.39 14.79
N TRP A 88 1.36 0.28 14.56
CA TRP A 88 1.74 -0.74 15.55
C TRP A 88 0.59 -1.62 16.08
N SER A 89 -0.63 -1.48 15.57
CA SER A 89 -1.69 -2.46 15.84
C SER A 89 -1.49 -3.74 15.01
N GLU A 90 -2.14 -4.82 15.41
CA GLU A 90 -2.19 -6.04 14.60
C GLU A 90 -2.82 -5.78 13.21
N GLY A 91 -3.82 -4.89 13.15
CA GLY A 91 -4.50 -4.49 11.92
C GLY A 91 -3.58 -3.80 10.91
N TRP A 92 -2.59 -3.09 11.39
CA TRP A 92 -1.59 -2.38 10.57
C TRP A 92 -0.55 -3.33 9.95
N GLU A 93 -0.35 -4.53 10.50
CA GLU A 93 0.65 -5.46 10.00
C GLU A 93 0.23 -6.09 8.66
N ILE A 94 1.25 -6.45 7.86
CA ILE A 94 1.05 -7.18 6.62
C ILE A 94 0.43 -8.54 6.93
N VAL A 95 -0.52 -8.98 6.12
CA VAL A 95 -1.16 -10.29 6.29
C VAL A 95 -0.12 -11.43 6.30
N PRO A 96 -0.24 -12.38 7.25
CA PRO A 96 0.74 -13.45 7.42
C PRO A 96 0.95 -14.31 6.16
N GLU A 97 -0.08 -14.43 5.33
CA GLU A 97 -0.07 -15.22 4.10
C GLU A 97 0.97 -14.75 3.07
N LEU A 98 1.34 -13.47 3.09
CA LEU A 98 2.33 -12.91 2.16
C LEU A 98 3.75 -12.89 2.72
N LEU A 99 3.92 -12.92 4.04
CA LEU A 99 5.22 -12.76 4.68
C LEU A 99 6.28 -13.78 4.19
N PRO A 100 5.97 -15.10 4.05
CA PRO A 100 6.96 -16.06 3.57
C PRO A 100 7.48 -15.76 2.17
N ALA A 101 6.59 -15.32 1.25
CA ALA A 101 6.98 -14.98 -0.12
C ALA A 101 7.86 -13.73 -0.15
N LEU A 102 7.52 -12.69 0.62
CA LEU A 102 8.26 -11.45 0.72
C LEU A 102 9.64 -11.65 1.37
N GLN A 103 9.71 -12.42 2.46
CA GLN A 103 10.98 -12.72 3.15
C GLN A 103 11.96 -13.48 2.26
N LYS A 104 11.46 -14.49 1.53
CA LYS A 104 12.27 -15.26 0.59
C LYS A 104 12.89 -14.39 -0.52
N LYS A 105 12.27 -13.27 -0.87
CA LYS A 105 12.81 -12.32 -1.86
C LYS A 105 14.01 -11.54 -1.34
N ASN A 106 14.03 -11.16 -0.07
CA ASN A 106 15.20 -10.49 0.53
C ASN A 106 16.49 -11.34 0.45
N GLU A 107 16.37 -12.66 0.41
CA GLU A 107 17.48 -13.57 0.30
C GLU A 107 18.09 -13.63 -1.13
N LYS A 108 17.35 -13.12 -2.14
CA LYS A 108 17.68 -13.28 -3.57
C LYS A 108 18.11 -12.00 -4.30
N SER A 109 18.71 -11.04 -3.63
CA SER A 109 19.12 -9.75 -4.22
C SER A 109 17.97 -8.83 -4.70
N CYS A 110 16.72 -9.20 -4.56
CA CYS A 110 15.59 -8.30 -4.75
C CYS A 110 15.40 -7.44 -3.50
N ARG A 111 15.31 -6.13 -3.66
CA ARG A 111 15.06 -5.25 -2.51
C ARG A 111 13.56 -5.27 -2.18
N PHE A 112 13.22 -5.90 -1.07
CA PHE A 112 11.91 -5.75 -0.46
C PHE A 112 11.96 -4.67 0.62
N ARG A 113 11.04 -3.73 0.58
CA ARG A 113 10.87 -2.72 1.63
C ARG A 113 9.41 -2.37 1.83
N THR A 114 9.09 -1.89 3.03
CA THR A 114 7.81 -1.26 3.33
C THR A 114 7.95 0.25 3.30
N VAL A 115 6.89 0.93 2.88
CA VAL A 115 6.73 2.37 2.99
C VAL A 115 5.39 2.67 3.63
N GLU A 116 5.33 3.74 4.41
CA GLU A 116 4.11 4.15 5.08
C GLU A 116 3.43 5.27 4.30
N ALA A 117 2.12 5.17 4.13
CA ALA A 117 1.28 6.19 3.53
C ALA A 117 0.30 6.71 4.58
N TYR A 118 0.33 8.01 4.84
CA TYR A 118 -0.45 8.67 5.87
C TYR A 118 -1.59 9.47 5.24
N GLY A 119 -2.82 8.98 5.36
CA GLY A 119 -4.02 9.73 4.99
C GLY A 119 -3.89 10.51 3.67
N GLN A 120 -4.06 11.83 3.71
CA GLN A 120 -3.98 12.68 2.53
C GLN A 120 -2.56 12.89 1.96
N THR A 121 -1.52 12.47 2.68
CA THR A 121 -0.14 12.47 2.18
C THR A 121 0.23 11.17 1.47
N TRP A 122 -0.77 10.40 1.06
CA TRP A 122 -0.59 9.10 0.40
C TRP A 122 0.44 9.10 -0.73
N HIS A 123 0.54 10.19 -1.47
CA HIS A 123 1.46 10.32 -2.60
C HIS A 123 2.92 10.58 -2.21
N ASP A 124 3.23 10.94 -0.97
CA ASP A 124 4.60 11.33 -0.56
C ASP A 124 5.60 10.19 -0.72
N TRP A 125 5.13 8.94 -0.53
CA TRP A 125 5.94 7.75 -0.76
C TRP A 125 6.32 7.54 -2.24
N ALA A 126 5.54 8.11 -3.17
CA ALA A 126 5.72 7.87 -4.60
C ALA A 126 7.10 8.33 -5.13
N ASN A 127 7.79 9.22 -4.43
CA ASN A 127 9.18 9.57 -4.75
C ASN A 127 10.13 8.36 -4.73
N ASN A 128 9.75 7.26 -4.06
CA ASN A 128 10.53 6.03 -4.05
C ASN A 128 10.54 5.29 -5.39
N VAL A 129 9.72 5.68 -6.37
CA VAL A 129 9.63 5.03 -7.68
C VAL A 129 10.43 5.73 -8.78
N MET A 130 11.20 6.76 -8.45
CA MET A 130 11.89 7.62 -9.44
C MET A 130 12.86 6.88 -10.36
N THR A 131 13.44 5.78 -9.92
CA THR A 131 14.50 5.06 -10.66
C THR A 131 13.99 3.90 -11.51
N TYR A 132 12.71 3.54 -11.41
CA TYR A 132 12.15 2.38 -12.08
C TYR A 132 11.59 2.72 -13.46
N SER A 133 11.71 1.78 -14.39
CA SER A 133 11.29 1.91 -15.79
C SER A 133 10.08 1.05 -16.17
N ASP A 134 9.65 0.13 -15.30
CA ASP A 134 8.45 -0.70 -15.47
C ASP A 134 7.84 -0.94 -14.08
N ILE A 135 6.59 -0.57 -13.89
CA ILE A 135 5.92 -0.63 -12.58
C ILE A 135 4.66 -1.50 -12.69
N VAL A 136 4.54 -2.47 -11.78
CA VAL A 136 3.33 -3.27 -11.61
C VAL A 136 2.71 -2.93 -10.25
N ILE A 137 1.39 -2.75 -10.21
CA ILE A 137 0.65 -2.45 -8.97
C ILE A 137 -0.35 -3.58 -8.73
N ALA A 138 -0.37 -4.10 -7.50
CA ALA A 138 -1.27 -5.17 -7.05
C ALA A 138 -1.79 -4.89 -5.65
N GLY A 139 -2.84 -5.59 -5.22
CA GLY A 139 -3.37 -5.52 -3.84
C GLY A 139 -4.84 -5.15 -3.74
N THR A 140 -5.19 -4.45 -2.69
CA THR A 140 -6.54 -3.93 -2.40
C THR A 140 -6.44 -2.43 -2.11
N LYS A 141 -7.46 -1.70 -2.00
CA LYS A 141 -8.78 -1.69 -2.60
C LYS A 141 -8.68 -1.03 -3.98
N ILE A 142 -9.26 -1.63 -5.02
CA ILE A 142 -9.13 -1.09 -6.39
C ILE A 142 -9.64 0.34 -6.47
N GLU A 143 -10.81 0.58 -5.89
CA GLU A 143 -11.55 1.85 -5.92
C GLU A 143 -10.89 2.99 -5.13
N ASP A 144 -9.88 2.68 -4.30
CA ASP A 144 -9.25 3.63 -3.40
C ASP A 144 -7.71 3.54 -3.52
N GLN A 145 -7.08 2.57 -2.85
CA GLN A 145 -5.63 2.54 -2.69
C GLN A 145 -4.88 2.27 -3.99
N ILE A 146 -5.40 1.38 -4.86
CA ILE A 146 -4.76 1.11 -6.15
C ILE A 146 -4.87 2.34 -7.04
N VAL A 147 -6.06 2.93 -7.14
CA VAL A 147 -6.28 4.15 -7.93
C VAL A 147 -5.41 5.30 -7.42
N SER A 148 -5.38 5.54 -6.10
CA SER A 148 -4.55 6.57 -5.48
C SER A 148 -3.06 6.33 -5.74
N THR A 149 -2.60 5.08 -5.69
CA THR A 149 -1.23 4.69 -6.02
C THR A 149 -0.88 5.00 -7.47
N VAL A 150 -1.77 4.67 -8.41
CA VAL A 150 -1.59 4.99 -9.84
C VAL A 150 -1.47 6.49 -10.04
N PHE A 151 -2.38 7.28 -9.45
CA PHE A 151 -2.36 8.74 -9.58
C PHE A 151 -1.11 9.36 -8.94
N ALA A 152 -0.70 8.89 -7.77
CA ALA A 152 0.51 9.36 -7.12
C ALA A 152 1.76 9.16 -7.99
N ILE A 153 1.89 7.97 -8.60
CA ILE A 153 3.01 7.69 -9.51
C ILE A 153 2.90 8.52 -10.79
N ARG A 154 1.71 8.64 -11.37
CA ARG A 154 1.49 9.44 -12.58
C ARG A 154 1.76 10.92 -12.38
N ALA A 155 1.53 11.45 -11.19
CA ALA A 155 1.81 12.86 -10.89
C ALA A 155 3.30 13.20 -10.98
N ILE A 156 4.20 12.26 -10.69
CA ILE A 156 5.65 12.45 -10.67
C ILE A 156 6.37 11.78 -11.85
N ARG A 157 5.79 10.71 -12.41
CA ARG A 157 6.35 9.90 -13.49
C ARG A 157 5.29 9.61 -14.58
N PRO A 158 4.83 10.64 -15.31
CA PRO A 158 3.78 10.45 -16.33
C PRO A 158 4.18 9.51 -17.47
N GLU A 159 5.47 9.38 -17.75
CA GLU A 159 6.01 8.58 -18.83
C GLU A 159 6.20 7.09 -18.53
N VAL A 160 6.26 6.70 -17.24
CA VAL A 160 6.60 5.32 -16.88
C VAL A 160 5.43 4.37 -17.16
N PRO A 161 5.65 3.20 -17.79
CA PRO A 161 4.61 2.18 -17.94
C PRO A 161 4.14 1.67 -16.58
N ILE A 162 2.82 1.73 -16.35
CA ILE A 162 2.18 1.16 -15.15
C ILE A 162 1.21 0.08 -15.61
N LYS A 163 1.33 -1.10 -15.01
CA LYS A 163 0.44 -2.25 -15.23
C LYS A 163 -0.30 -2.56 -13.94
N VAL A 164 -1.60 -2.78 -14.03
CA VAL A 164 -2.45 -3.21 -12.91
C VAL A 164 -3.11 -4.53 -13.31
N PRO A 165 -2.49 -5.68 -12.99
CA PRO A 165 -3.08 -6.99 -13.30
C PRO A 165 -4.33 -7.22 -12.44
N ILE A 166 -5.51 -7.17 -13.03
CA ILE A 166 -6.79 -7.30 -12.31
C ILE A 166 -6.88 -8.60 -11.51
N ALA A 167 -6.27 -9.68 -12.01
CA ALA A 167 -6.22 -10.96 -11.28
C ALA A 167 -5.48 -10.90 -9.93
N LEU A 168 -4.66 -9.85 -9.70
CA LEU A 168 -3.91 -9.58 -8.49
C LEU A 168 -4.53 -8.44 -7.65
N CYS A 169 -5.75 -8.01 -8.01
CA CYS A 169 -6.41 -6.88 -7.38
C CYS A 169 -7.79 -7.28 -6.87
N ALA A 170 -8.23 -6.67 -5.78
CA ALA A 170 -9.58 -6.80 -5.26
C ALA A 170 -10.09 -5.47 -4.73
N GLY A 171 -11.42 -5.34 -4.64
CA GLY A 171 -12.11 -4.17 -4.11
C GLY A 171 -13.36 -4.58 -3.35
N ASP A 172 -14.05 -3.61 -2.78
CA ASP A 172 -15.30 -3.84 -2.06
C ASP A 172 -16.45 -4.23 -3.01
N HIS A 173 -16.32 -3.89 -4.28
CA HIS A 173 -17.27 -4.24 -5.34
C HIS A 173 -16.68 -5.26 -6.31
N GLU A 174 -17.50 -6.17 -6.83
CA GLU A 174 -17.07 -7.08 -7.89
C GLU A 174 -16.67 -6.28 -9.13
N VAL A 175 -15.39 -6.42 -9.53
CA VAL A 175 -14.93 -5.84 -10.80
C VAL A 175 -15.45 -6.72 -11.92
N THR A 176 -16.56 -6.33 -12.50
CA THR A 176 -17.04 -6.96 -13.74
C THR A 176 -16.21 -6.44 -14.91
N VAL A 177 -15.23 -7.22 -15.35
CA VAL A 177 -14.55 -6.94 -16.60
C VAL A 177 -15.53 -7.29 -17.74
N ARG A 178 -16.03 -6.26 -18.42
CA ARG A 178 -16.79 -6.41 -19.68
C ARG A 178 -15.86 -6.31 -20.87
#